data_070c88e0594c8bc88b71d37c6f918923
#
_entry.id   070c88e0594c8bc88b71d37c6f918923
#
_cell.length_a   1.000
_cell.length_b   1.000
_cell.length_c   1.000
_cell.angle_alpha   90.00
_cell.angle_beta   90.00
_cell.angle_gamma   90.00
#
_symmetry.space_group_name_H-M   'P 1'
#
loop_
_entity.id
_entity.type
_entity.pdbx_description
1 polymer ?
#
loop_
_entity_poly.entity_id
_entity_poly.type
_entity_poly.pdbx_seq_one_letter_code
_entity_poly.pdbx_strand_id
1 'polypeptide(L)'
;VVCTHASNVFGIKLPIQRIAALCKLNGILFCTDAAQTAGIIPISLKNSDIDYLCTAGHKGLYGPMGTGLLVINSDTIPESLIQGGTGSLSAQVNQPEILPDKFESGTHNLLGIAGLNEGIKYVINKSPQKIFDYEISLAKNLYDGLSKIKDIELYTPKPDDDGFVPVVSFNIKN
;
A
#
# COMPACT_ATOMS: atom_id res chain seq x y z
N VAL A 1 -4.65 -2.46 -15.84
CA VAL A 1 -3.27 -2.07 -15.47
C VAL A 1 -3.08 -2.28 -13.98
N VAL A 2 -1.94 -2.87 -13.58
CA VAL A 2 -1.55 -3.01 -12.18
C VAL A 2 -0.15 -2.40 -12.01
N CYS A 3 0.04 -1.53 -11.01
CA CYS A 3 1.36 -1.02 -10.67
C CYS A 3 1.52 -0.70 -9.18
N THR A 4 2.76 -0.70 -8.70
CA THR A 4 3.07 -0.22 -7.34
C THR A 4 2.94 1.31 -7.27
N HIS A 5 2.53 1.83 -6.12
CA HIS A 5 2.54 3.28 -5.89
C HIS A 5 3.96 3.80 -5.60
N ALA A 6 4.76 3.02 -4.89
CA ALA A 6 6.15 3.38 -4.65
C ALA A 6 7.07 2.15 -4.60
N SER A 7 8.30 2.33 -5.05
CA SER A 7 9.33 1.30 -4.99
C SER A 7 9.80 1.08 -3.55
N ASN A 8 9.82 -0.20 -3.12
CA ASN A 8 10.39 -0.59 -1.83
C ASN A 8 11.93 -0.62 -1.84
N VAL A 9 12.54 -0.44 -3.00
CA VAL A 9 14.02 -0.45 -3.17
C VAL A 9 14.55 0.97 -3.32
N PHE A 10 14.01 1.75 -4.24
CA PHE A 10 14.51 3.07 -4.55
C PHE A 10 13.71 4.21 -3.92
N GLY A 11 12.59 3.93 -3.29
CA GLY A 11 11.72 4.94 -2.70
C GLY A 11 10.99 5.83 -3.70
N ILE A 12 11.16 5.61 -5.00
CA ILE A 12 10.53 6.43 -6.05
C ILE A 12 9.03 6.18 -6.07
N LYS A 13 8.25 7.25 -6.02
CA LYS A 13 6.80 7.24 -6.08
C LYS A 13 6.31 7.41 -7.52
N LEU A 14 5.39 6.55 -7.95
CA LEU A 14 4.74 6.66 -9.25
C LEU A 14 3.52 7.60 -9.20
N PRO A 15 3.20 8.33 -10.27
CA PRO A 15 2.08 9.26 -10.34
C PRO A 15 0.75 8.51 -10.56
N ILE A 16 0.32 7.70 -9.58
CA ILE A 16 -0.84 6.79 -9.73
C ILE A 16 -2.14 7.52 -10.10
N GLN A 17 -2.33 8.76 -9.67
CA GLN A 17 -3.51 9.54 -10.03
C GLN A 17 -3.56 9.81 -11.55
N ARG A 18 -2.42 10.15 -12.14
CA ARG A 18 -2.32 10.39 -13.59
C ARG A 18 -2.47 9.11 -14.38
N ILE A 19 -1.92 8.00 -13.88
CA ILE A 19 -2.05 6.68 -14.50
C ILE A 19 -3.52 6.24 -14.45
N ALA A 20 -4.17 6.35 -13.30
CA ALA A 20 -5.58 6.02 -13.11
C ALA A 20 -6.48 6.82 -14.07
N ALA A 21 -6.29 8.14 -14.16
CA ALA A 21 -7.04 9.00 -15.07
C ALA A 21 -6.87 8.57 -16.54
N LEU A 22 -5.65 8.23 -16.95
CA LEU A 22 -5.38 7.72 -18.30
C LEU A 22 -6.07 6.36 -18.55
N CYS A 23 -6.03 5.46 -17.59
CA CYS A 23 -6.73 4.17 -17.64
C CYS A 23 -8.23 4.40 -17.80
N LYS A 24 -8.83 5.26 -17.00
CA LYS A 24 -10.25 5.61 -17.04
C LYS A 24 -10.67 6.14 -18.40
N LEU A 25 -9.90 7.05 -18.99
CA LEU A 25 -10.16 7.61 -20.32
C LEU A 25 -10.17 6.54 -21.43
N ASN A 26 -9.48 5.43 -21.22
CA ASN A 26 -9.40 4.31 -22.17
C ASN A 26 -10.25 3.10 -21.77
N GLY A 27 -11.12 3.20 -20.77
CA GLY A 27 -11.95 2.09 -20.29
C GLY A 27 -11.16 0.94 -19.68
N ILE A 28 -9.98 1.21 -19.12
CA ILE A 28 -9.06 0.21 -18.56
C ILE A 28 -9.14 0.29 -17.02
N LEU A 29 -9.37 -0.85 -16.36
CA LEU A 29 -9.34 -0.96 -14.92
C LEU A 29 -7.91 -0.74 -14.38
N PHE A 30 -7.80 -0.02 -13.27
CA PHE A 30 -6.53 0.29 -12.62
C PHE A 30 -6.46 -0.19 -11.18
N CYS A 31 -5.45 -1.00 -10.87
CA CYS A 31 -5.14 -1.47 -9.53
C CYS A 31 -3.78 -0.93 -9.08
N THR A 32 -3.70 -0.42 -7.85
CA THR A 32 -2.44 0.02 -7.27
C THR A 32 -2.06 -0.79 -6.02
N ASP A 33 -0.80 -1.22 -5.96
CA ASP A 33 -0.18 -1.72 -4.74
C ASP A 33 0.36 -0.54 -3.92
N ALA A 34 -0.33 -0.22 -2.84
CA ALA A 34 0.01 0.85 -1.92
C ALA A 34 0.77 0.36 -0.68
N ALA A 35 1.41 -0.82 -0.73
CA ALA A 35 2.09 -1.40 0.43
C ALA A 35 3.21 -0.53 1.02
N GLN A 36 3.79 0.38 0.23
CA GLN A 36 4.81 1.34 0.70
C GLN A 36 4.26 2.72 1.04
N THR A 37 2.97 2.97 0.79
CA THR A 37 2.42 4.33 0.87
C THR A 37 1.17 4.44 1.73
N ALA A 38 0.38 3.37 1.85
CA ALA A 38 -0.80 3.36 2.72
C ALA A 38 -0.38 3.63 4.17
N GLY A 39 -1.06 4.58 4.80
CA GLY A 39 -0.79 5.01 6.17
C GLY A 39 0.23 6.15 6.30
N ILE A 40 1.08 6.37 5.28
CA ILE A 40 2.07 7.47 5.29
C ILE A 40 1.79 8.53 4.22
N ILE A 41 1.17 8.17 3.09
CA ILE A 41 0.77 9.13 2.07
C ILE A 41 -0.76 9.15 1.98
N PRO A 42 -1.41 10.30 2.02
CA PRO A 42 -2.85 10.38 1.82
C PRO A 42 -3.27 9.88 0.43
N ILE A 43 -4.12 8.88 0.37
CA ILE A 43 -4.70 8.35 -0.86
C ILE A 43 -6.23 8.38 -0.69
N SER A 44 -6.92 9.10 -1.58
CA SER A 44 -8.38 9.15 -1.59
C SER A 44 -8.93 8.40 -2.78
N LEU A 45 -9.51 7.24 -2.56
CA LEU A 45 -10.18 6.48 -3.63
C LEU A 45 -11.46 7.20 -4.11
N LYS A 46 -12.21 7.80 -3.20
CA LYS A 46 -13.44 8.53 -3.53
C LYS A 46 -13.23 9.63 -4.57
N ASN A 47 -12.05 10.26 -4.57
CA ASN A 47 -11.72 11.38 -5.44
C ASN A 47 -10.68 11.00 -6.50
N SER A 48 -10.60 9.72 -6.85
CA SER A 48 -9.64 9.22 -7.84
C SER A 48 -10.30 8.21 -8.78
N ASP A 49 -9.65 7.98 -9.90
CA ASP A 49 -10.05 6.95 -10.88
C ASP A 49 -9.38 5.59 -10.60
N ILE A 50 -8.94 5.35 -9.37
CA ILE A 50 -8.36 4.08 -8.94
C ILE A 50 -9.50 3.11 -8.66
N ASP A 51 -9.54 1.97 -9.36
CA ASP A 51 -10.56 0.94 -9.19
C ASP A 51 -10.28 0.03 -7.99
N TYR A 52 -9.00 -0.34 -7.79
CA TYR A 52 -8.60 -1.25 -6.72
C TYR A 52 -7.33 -0.75 -6.05
N LEU A 53 -7.27 -0.90 -4.73
CA LEU A 53 -6.07 -0.65 -3.94
C LEU A 53 -5.78 -1.84 -3.04
N CYS A 54 -4.55 -2.36 -3.14
CA CYS A 54 -4.03 -3.40 -2.27
C CYS A 54 -2.99 -2.80 -1.31
N THR A 55 -2.96 -3.27 -0.08
CA THR A 55 -1.92 -2.87 0.87
C THR A 55 -1.67 -3.92 1.94
N ALA A 56 -0.45 -3.95 2.45
CA ALA A 56 -0.05 -4.76 3.59
C ALA A 56 -0.41 -4.07 4.91
N GLY A 57 -0.94 -4.83 5.87
CA GLY A 57 -1.32 -4.27 7.18
C GLY A 57 -0.13 -3.97 8.09
N HIS A 58 0.97 -4.73 7.96
CA HIS A 58 2.14 -4.67 8.85
C HIS A 58 3.18 -3.59 8.51
N LYS A 59 2.88 -2.71 7.55
CA LYS A 59 3.74 -1.57 7.18
C LYS A 59 3.19 -0.27 7.75
N GLY A 60 2.99 0.75 6.93
CA GLY A 60 2.52 2.07 7.35
C GLY A 60 1.12 2.10 7.99
N LEU A 61 0.38 0.99 8.00
CA LEU A 61 -0.87 0.85 8.74
C LEU A 61 -0.68 0.35 10.19
N TYR A 62 0.55 0.05 10.62
CA TYR A 62 0.90 -0.38 11.98
C TYR A 62 0.13 -1.60 12.49
N GLY A 63 -0.40 -2.42 11.59
CA GLY A 63 -1.05 -3.68 11.91
C GLY A 63 -0.08 -4.85 12.08
N PRO A 64 -0.55 -6.00 12.56
CA PRO A 64 0.28 -7.20 12.67
C PRO A 64 0.56 -7.85 11.32
N MET A 65 1.60 -8.70 11.27
CA MET A 65 1.91 -9.54 10.11
C MET A 65 0.73 -10.46 9.76
N GLY A 66 0.62 -10.85 8.50
CA GLY A 66 -0.47 -11.71 8.01
C GLY A 66 -1.80 -10.98 7.86
N THR A 67 -1.77 -9.65 7.81
CA THR A 67 -2.93 -8.81 7.51
C THR A 67 -2.69 -7.93 6.29
N GLY A 68 -3.77 -7.57 5.61
CA GLY A 68 -3.75 -6.66 4.47
C GLY A 68 -5.16 -6.22 4.13
N LEU A 69 -5.28 -5.34 3.16
CA LEU A 69 -6.55 -4.83 2.67
C LEU A 69 -6.58 -4.85 1.14
N LEU A 70 -7.72 -5.27 0.59
CA LEU A 70 -8.15 -4.98 -0.76
C LEU A 70 -9.33 -4.00 -0.67
N VAL A 71 -9.15 -2.80 -1.18
CA VAL A 71 -10.22 -1.80 -1.27
C VAL A 71 -10.70 -1.73 -2.70
N ILE A 72 -12.01 -1.90 -2.90
CA ILE A 72 -12.67 -1.91 -4.20
C ILE A 72 -13.48 -0.62 -4.35
N ASN A 73 -13.18 0.14 -5.40
CA ASN A 73 -13.83 1.40 -5.77
C ASN A 73 -14.33 1.30 -7.23
N SER A 74 -14.87 0.15 -7.60
CA SER A 74 -15.31 -0.17 -8.96
C SER A 74 -16.60 -0.97 -8.92
N ASP A 75 -17.45 -0.78 -9.90
CA ASP A 75 -18.63 -1.63 -10.12
C ASP A 75 -18.25 -3.01 -10.66
N THR A 76 -17.06 -3.16 -11.19
CA THR A 76 -16.53 -4.45 -11.64
C THR A 76 -15.93 -5.19 -10.47
N ILE A 77 -16.59 -6.28 -10.04
CA ILE A 77 -16.08 -7.14 -8.95
C ILE A 77 -15.32 -8.32 -9.58
N PRO A 78 -14.03 -8.50 -9.26
CA PRO A 78 -13.26 -9.61 -9.80
C PRO A 78 -13.79 -10.98 -9.36
N GLU A 79 -13.40 -12.03 -10.06
CA GLU A 79 -13.63 -13.39 -9.61
C GLU A 79 -12.71 -13.74 -8.42
N SER A 80 -13.23 -14.56 -7.50
CA SER A 80 -12.43 -15.06 -6.39
C SER A 80 -11.43 -16.11 -6.88
N LEU A 81 -10.17 -15.91 -6.55
CA LEU A 81 -9.09 -16.81 -6.95
C LEU A 81 -9.00 -18.03 -6.03
N ILE A 82 -9.29 -17.86 -4.73
CA ILE A 82 -9.23 -18.90 -3.71
C ILE A 82 -10.66 -19.22 -3.29
N GLN A 83 -10.98 -20.52 -3.21
CA GLN A 83 -12.31 -21.02 -2.92
C GLN A 83 -12.31 -21.88 -1.64
N GLY A 84 -13.44 -21.89 -0.94
CA GLY A 84 -13.74 -22.81 0.16
C GLY A 84 -13.58 -22.23 1.56
N GLY A 85 -14.19 -22.92 2.51
CA GLY A 85 -14.09 -22.58 3.94
C GLY A 85 -14.82 -21.30 4.35
N THR A 86 -15.89 -20.91 3.61
CA THR A 86 -16.68 -19.73 3.98
C THR A 86 -17.49 -20.02 5.23
N GLY A 87 -17.48 -19.13 6.21
CA GLY A 87 -18.29 -19.26 7.41
C GLY A 87 -19.80 -19.10 7.14
N SER A 88 -20.17 -18.38 6.09
CA SER A 88 -21.56 -18.05 5.75
C SER A 88 -22.27 -19.09 4.91
N LEU A 89 -21.55 -19.77 4.01
CA LEU A 89 -22.13 -20.76 3.06
C LEU A 89 -21.25 -22.03 2.97
N SER A 90 -20.88 -22.61 4.09
CA SER A 90 -19.90 -23.73 4.21
C SER A 90 -20.28 -24.99 3.42
N ALA A 91 -21.55 -25.17 3.05
CA ALA A 91 -22.00 -26.32 2.25
C ALA A 91 -21.79 -26.11 0.72
N GLN A 92 -21.42 -24.92 0.29
CA GLN A 92 -21.15 -24.61 -1.12
C GLN A 92 -19.67 -24.80 -1.45
N VAL A 93 -19.40 -25.27 -2.68
CA VAL A 93 -18.04 -25.47 -3.19
C VAL A 93 -17.36 -24.14 -3.53
N ASN A 94 -18.14 -23.20 -4.07
CA ASN A 94 -17.66 -21.89 -4.49
C ASN A 94 -17.86 -20.84 -3.39
N GLN A 95 -17.04 -19.79 -3.43
CA GLN A 95 -17.23 -18.60 -2.60
C GLN A 95 -18.57 -17.93 -2.91
N PRO A 96 -19.23 -17.31 -1.90
CA PRO A 96 -20.44 -16.54 -2.12
C PRO A 96 -20.15 -15.29 -2.97
N GLU A 97 -21.19 -14.76 -3.60
CA GLU A 97 -21.08 -13.52 -4.38
C GLU A 97 -21.15 -12.25 -3.51
N ILE A 98 -21.36 -12.40 -2.21
CA ILE A 98 -21.54 -11.28 -1.27
C ILE A 98 -20.17 -10.83 -0.75
N LEU A 99 -19.90 -9.52 -0.82
CA LEU A 99 -18.72 -8.92 -0.20
C LEU A 99 -18.95 -8.71 1.31
N PRO A 100 -17.91 -8.87 2.13
CA PRO A 100 -16.52 -9.25 1.79
C PRO A 100 -16.30 -10.75 1.58
N ASP A 101 -17.26 -11.61 1.88
CA ASP A 101 -17.13 -13.07 1.95
C ASP A 101 -16.62 -13.68 0.62
N LYS A 102 -16.92 -13.06 -0.53
CA LYS A 102 -16.42 -13.48 -1.85
C LYS A 102 -14.90 -13.64 -1.87
N PHE A 103 -14.16 -12.81 -1.14
CA PHE A 103 -12.70 -12.79 -1.12
C PHE A 103 -12.08 -13.33 0.16
N GLU A 104 -12.90 -13.69 1.13
CA GLU A 104 -12.48 -14.15 2.45
C GLU A 104 -12.61 -15.67 2.59
N SER A 105 -11.67 -16.41 1.99
CA SER A 105 -11.67 -17.88 2.09
C SER A 105 -11.03 -18.36 3.39
N GLY A 106 -11.57 -19.43 3.98
CA GLY A 106 -11.06 -20.04 5.19
C GLY A 106 -11.43 -19.31 6.48
N THR A 107 -10.77 -19.65 7.58
CA THR A 107 -11.00 -19.03 8.89
C THR A 107 -10.27 -17.68 8.98
N HIS A 108 -11.01 -16.63 9.26
CA HIS A 108 -10.46 -15.27 9.36
C HIS A 108 -9.45 -15.12 10.51
N ASN A 109 -8.39 -14.35 10.26
CA ASN A 109 -7.45 -13.93 11.29
C ASN A 109 -8.04 -12.78 12.13
N LEU A 110 -9.02 -13.10 12.98
CA LEU A 110 -9.74 -12.11 13.79
C LEU A 110 -8.82 -11.28 14.68
N LEU A 111 -7.80 -11.90 15.29
CA LEU A 111 -6.84 -11.19 16.13
C LEU A 111 -5.99 -10.22 15.31
N GLY A 112 -5.55 -10.64 14.13
CA GLY A 112 -4.82 -9.76 13.20
C GLY A 112 -5.67 -8.61 12.70
N ILE A 113 -6.93 -8.85 12.34
CA ILE A 113 -7.87 -7.82 11.88
C ILE A 113 -8.15 -6.81 13.00
N ALA A 114 -8.36 -7.26 14.24
CA ALA A 114 -8.53 -6.38 15.40
C ALA A 114 -7.30 -5.50 15.63
N GLY A 115 -6.09 -6.08 15.54
CA GLY A 115 -4.82 -5.33 15.64
C GLY A 115 -4.64 -4.32 14.51
N LEU A 116 -4.98 -4.69 13.28
CA LEU A 116 -4.93 -3.79 12.12
C LEU A 116 -5.89 -2.60 12.29
N ASN A 117 -7.08 -2.84 12.83
CA ASN A 117 -8.05 -1.78 13.12
C ASN A 117 -7.48 -0.73 14.11
N GLU A 118 -6.79 -1.18 15.16
CA GLU A 118 -6.13 -0.26 16.09
C GLU A 118 -4.94 0.47 15.45
N GLY A 119 -4.17 -0.19 14.60
CA GLY A 119 -3.11 0.44 13.81
C GLY A 119 -3.66 1.55 12.91
N ILE A 120 -4.75 1.29 12.17
CA ILE A 120 -5.41 2.30 11.33
C ILE A 120 -5.93 3.48 12.17
N LYS A 121 -6.54 3.24 13.32
CA LYS A 121 -6.96 4.30 14.24
C LYS A 121 -5.78 5.17 14.68
N TYR A 122 -4.65 4.55 15.00
CA TYR A 122 -3.43 5.27 15.36
C TYR A 122 -2.97 6.19 14.20
N VAL A 123 -2.90 5.65 12.98
CA VAL A 123 -2.52 6.41 11.77
C VAL A 123 -3.46 7.59 11.53
N ILE A 124 -4.78 7.38 11.64
CA ILE A 124 -5.77 8.46 11.48
C ILE A 124 -5.55 9.55 12.54
N ASN A 125 -5.37 9.17 13.80
CA ASN A 125 -5.16 10.12 14.91
C ASN A 125 -3.85 10.91 14.78
N LYS A 126 -2.79 10.28 14.26
CA LYS A 126 -1.49 10.95 14.02
C LYS A 126 -1.50 11.81 12.77
N SER A 127 -2.34 11.51 11.80
CA SER A 127 -2.35 12.02 10.41
C SER A 127 -1.25 11.38 9.55
N PRO A 128 -1.60 10.75 8.41
CA PRO A 128 -0.62 10.21 7.47
C PRO A 128 0.42 11.25 7.03
N GLN A 129 -0.01 12.49 6.81
CA GLN A 129 0.91 13.57 6.40
C GLN A 129 1.98 13.85 7.47
N LYS A 130 1.59 13.91 8.75
CA LYS A 130 2.58 14.13 9.84
C LYS A 130 3.55 12.98 9.99
N ILE A 131 3.08 11.75 9.76
CA ILE A 131 3.96 10.56 9.74
C ILE A 131 4.95 10.70 8.59
N PHE A 132 4.47 11.00 7.39
CA PHE A 132 5.32 11.22 6.21
C PHE A 132 6.36 12.32 6.43
N ASP A 133 5.95 13.49 6.91
CA ASP A 133 6.85 14.64 7.16
C ASP A 133 7.99 14.27 8.12
N TYR A 134 7.68 13.49 9.14
CA TYR A 134 8.69 13.02 10.09
C TYR A 134 9.62 11.99 9.44
N GLU A 135 9.10 10.97 8.80
CA GLU A 135 9.89 9.89 8.21
C GLU A 135 10.77 10.40 7.05
N ILE A 136 10.24 11.29 6.20
CA ILE A 136 11.02 11.86 5.10
C ILE A 136 12.15 12.77 5.61
N SER A 137 11.95 13.45 6.75
CA SER A 137 13.01 14.22 7.40
C SER A 137 14.17 13.33 7.86
N LEU A 138 13.87 12.15 8.40
CA LEU A 138 14.87 11.16 8.79
C LEU A 138 15.61 10.61 7.56
N ALA A 139 14.89 10.29 6.49
CA ALA A 139 15.48 9.82 5.24
C ALA A 139 16.42 10.86 4.61
N LYS A 140 16.05 12.14 4.63
CA LYS A 140 16.92 13.26 4.19
C LYS A 140 18.18 13.35 5.03
N ASN A 141 18.06 13.29 6.35
CA ASN A 141 19.22 13.33 7.26
C ASN A 141 20.15 12.14 7.02
N LEU A 142 19.62 10.94 6.85
CA LEU A 142 20.39 9.75 6.52
C LEU A 142 21.09 9.91 5.16
N TYR A 143 20.38 10.32 4.13
CA TYR A 143 20.95 10.57 2.81
C TYR A 143 22.10 11.57 2.84
N ASP A 144 21.88 12.73 3.48
CA ASP A 144 22.89 13.79 3.61
C ASP A 144 24.11 13.35 4.45
N GLY A 145 23.91 12.46 5.42
CA GLY A 145 24.99 11.83 6.17
C GLY A 145 25.82 10.86 5.31
N LEU A 146 25.14 9.93 4.65
CA LEU A 146 25.77 8.92 3.80
C LEU A 146 26.49 9.55 2.60
N SER A 147 25.96 10.61 2.00
CA SER A 147 26.58 11.30 0.85
C SER A 147 27.95 11.92 1.15
N LYS A 148 28.30 12.12 2.42
CA LYS A 148 29.60 12.65 2.87
C LYS A 148 30.65 11.57 3.07
N ILE A 149 30.27 10.30 3.04
CA ILE A 149 31.19 9.17 3.25
C ILE A 149 31.72 8.73 1.90
N LYS A 150 33.05 8.77 1.74
CA LYS A 150 33.75 8.55 0.46
C LYS A 150 33.42 7.21 -0.23
N ASP A 151 33.26 6.15 0.57
CA ASP A 151 33.08 4.79 0.05
C ASP A 151 31.61 4.36 0.00
N ILE A 152 30.67 5.31 0.11
CA ILE A 152 29.25 5.05 -0.06
C ILE A 152 28.81 5.36 -1.49
N GLU A 153 28.05 4.44 -2.07
CA GLU A 153 27.33 4.62 -3.32
C GLU A 153 25.82 4.64 -3.04
N LEU A 154 25.18 5.77 -3.35
CA LEU A 154 23.74 5.97 -3.16
C LEU A 154 22.99 5.62 -4.44
N TYR A 155 22.00 4.72 -4.35
CA TYR A 155 21.14 4.33 -5.47
C TYR A 155 19.80 5.08 -5.45
N THR A 156 19.32 5.49 -4.28
CA THR A 156 18.16 6.37 -4.18
C THR A 156 18.59 7.79 -4.53
N PRO A 157 17.87 8.50 -5.42
CA PRO A 157 18.06 9.94 -5.58
C PRO A 157 17.81 10.67 -4.26
N LYS A 158 18.31 11.90 -4.13
CA LYS A 158 18.04 12.68 -2.90
C LYS A 158 16.54 12.77 -2.67
N PRO A 159 16.02 12.31 -1.51
CA PRO A 159 14.60 12.35 -1.22
C PRO A 159 14.12 13.80 -1.20
N ASP A 160 13.24 14.16 -2.11
CA ASP A 160 12.47 15.41 -2.06
C ASP A 160 11.04 15.13 -1.61
N ASP A 161 10.24 16.18 -1.41
CA ASP A 161 8.97 16.04 -0.72
C ASP A 161 7.89 15.34 -1.57
N ASP A 162 7.98 15.36 -2.91
CA ASP A 162 6.88 14.95 -3.78
C ASP A 162 7.11 13.64 -4.55
N GLY A 163 8.35 13.24 -4.76
CA GLY A 163 8.70 12.11 -5.63
C GLY A 163 9.05 10.81 -4.92
N PHE A 164 9.12 10.81 -3.56
CA PHE A 164 9.72 9.72 -2.82
C PHE A 164 8.91 9.29 -1.59
N VAL A 165 9.16 8.06 -1.16
CA VAL A 165 8.85 7.56 0.18
C VAL A 165 10.16 7.45 0.98
N PRO A 166 10.12 7.36 2.32
CA PRO A 166 11.31 7.42 3.19
C PRO A 166 12.18 6.13 3.11
N VAL A 167 12.71 5.85 1.94
CA VAL A 167 13.63 4.72 1.64
C VAL A 167 14.94 5.28 1.12
N VAL A 168 16.06 4.82 1.67
CA VAL A 168 17.42 5.16 1.22
C VAL A 168 18.18 3.88 0.95
N SER A 169 18.54 3.65 -0.31
CA SER A 169 19.31 2.49 -0.75
C SER A 169 20.75 2.89 -1.07
N PHE A 170 21.68 2.16 -0.50
CA PHE A 170 23.10 2.42 -0.67
C PHE A 170 23.92 1.14 -0.63
N ASN A 171 25.17 1.21 -1.11
CA ASN A 171 26.18 0.17 -0.97
C ASN A 171 27.49 0.77 -0.46
N ILE A 172 28.33 -0.08 0.11
CA ILE A 172 29.70 0.26 0.52
C ILE A 172 30.62 -0.26 -0.57
N LYS A 173 31.40 0.64 -1.18
CA LYS A 173 32.41 0.25 -2.19
C LYS A 173 33.55 -0.49 -1.50
N ASN A 174 33.93 -1.61 -2.06
CA ASN A 174 35.12 -2.36 -1.67
C ASN A 174 36.40 -1.70 -2.20
#